data_32bafda49f5474467fe5f3424bbc7363
#
_entry.id   32bafda49f5474467fe5f3424bbc7363
#
_cell.length_a   1.000
_cell.length_b   1.000
_cell.length_c   1.000
_cell.angle_alpha   90.00
_cell.angle_beta   90.00
_cell.angle_gamma   90.00
#
_symmetry.space_group_name_H-M   'P 1'
#
loop_
_entity.id
_entity.type
_entity.pdbx_description
1 polymer ?
#
loop_
_entity_poly.entity_id
_entity_poly.type
_entity_poly.pdbx_seq_one_letter_code
_entity_poly.pdbx_strand_id
1 'polypeptide(L)'
;SQGYSTLEYDLTAGERGQRYAHVEPLLCRLTGAEAAMVVNNNAAAVLLILSALTAGGEVITSRGELVEIGGSFRMPDVMAACGAVLREVGSTNKTRLSDYANAISEQTRALLKVHTSNYRIVGFTESVSPAALVELGRSRSIPVIEDLGSGCLVDLAPLGLRDEPTVQASVKAGVDVLSFSGDKLLGGPQAGIIVGLSLIHI
;
A
#
# COMPACT_ATOMS: atom_id res chain seq x y z
N SER A 1 -16.51 -10.78 26.75
CA SER A 1 -15.29 -11.19 27.49
C SER A 1 -15.65 -11.51 28.93
N GLN A 2 -14.95 -12.47 29.53
CA GLN A 2 -15.17 -12.86 30.92
C GLN A 2 -14.25 -12.10 31.89
N GLY A 3 -13.65 -11.00 31.49
CA GLY A 3 -12.71 -10.24 32.32
C GLY A 3 -12.38 -8.88 31.75
N TYR A 4 -11.46 -8.20 32.40
CA TYR A 4 -10.91 -6.92 31.94
C TYR A 4 -10.03 -7.10 30.71
N SER A 5 -10.01 -6.07 29.85
CA SER A 5 -9.19 -6.04 28.64
C SER A 5 -8.10 -4.98 28.77
N THR A 6 -6.88 -5.31 28.34
CA THR A 6 -5.74 -4.38 28.28
C THR A 6 -5.62 -3.68 26.92
N LEU A 7 -6.65 -3.75 26.05
CA LEU A 7 -6.59 -3.25 24.69
C LEU A 7 -6.19 -1.77 24.60
N GLU A 8 -6.61 -0.95 25.55
CA GLU A 8 -6.30 0.47 25.65
C GLU A 8 -5.45 0.80 26.89
N TYR A 9 -4.68 -0.16 27.40
CA TYR A 9 -3.91 0.03 28.61
C TYR A 9 -2.48 -0.48 28.44
N ASP A 10 -1.52 0.38 28.79
CA ASP A 10 -0.10 0.02 28.87
C ASP A 10 0.18 -0.54 30.26
N LEU A 11 0.40 -1.86 30.34
CA LEU A 11 0.70 -2.53 31.59
C LEU A 11 2.04 -2.14 32.21
N THR A 12 2.99 -1.68 31.39
CA THR A 12 4.33 -1.29 31.84
C THR A 12 4.32 0.12 32.42
N ALA A 13 3.67 1.04 31.74
CA ALA A 13 3.51 2.42 32.16
C ALA A 13 2.43 2.61 33.24
N GLY A 14 1.48 1.66 33.33
CA GLY A 14 0.36 1.73 34.28
C GLY A 14 -0.68 2.78 33.90
N GLU A 15 -0.81 3.12 32.60
CA GLU A 15 -1.69 4.17 32.10
C GLU A 15 -2.42 3.77 30.81
N ARG A 16 -3.29 4.65 30.31
CA ARG A 16 -3.99 4.44 29.05
C ARG A 16 -3.01 4.47 27.88
N GLY A 17 -2.99 3.38 27.10
CA GLY A 17 -2.15 3.21 25.91
C GLY A 17 -2.91 3.30 24.60
N GLN A 18 -2.17 3.20 23.50
CA GLN A 18 -2.70 3.16 22.14
C GLN A 18 -3.04 1.71 21.74
N ARG A 19 -4.16 1.49 21.05
CA ARG A 19 -4.59 0.15 20.61
C ARG A 19 -3.59 -0.53 19.67
N TYR A 20 -2.99 0.21 18.76
CA TYR A 20 -2.03 -0.32 17.78
C TYR A 20 -0.68 -0.71 18.41
N ALA A 21 -0.35 -0.20 19.59
CA ALA A 21 0.88 -0.56 20.30
C ALA A 21 1.03 -2.07 20.55
N HIS A 22 -0.08 -2.83 20.58
CA HIS A 22 -0.04 -4.28 20.75
C HIS A 22 0.42 -5.04 19.50
N VAL A 23 0.23 -4.48 18.30
CA VAL A 23 0.49 -5.17 17.03
C VAL A 23 1.62 -4.53 16.20
N GLU A 24 1.88 -3.24 16.37
CA GLU A 24 2.88 -2.51 15.61
C GLU A 24 4.28 -3.13 15.67
N PRO A 25 4.86 -3.46 16.84
CA PRO A 25 6.19 -4.05 16.92
C PRO A 25 6.28 -5.42 16.22
N LEU A 26 5.18 -6.18 16.22
CA LEU A 26 5.11 -7.47 15.54
C LEU A 26 5.09 -7.29 14.03
N LEU A 27 4.28 -6.35 13.54
CA LEU A 27 4.20 -6.02 12.11
C LEU A 27 5.54 -5.49 11.58
N CYS A 28 6.19 -4.58 12.30
CA CYS A 28 7.51 -4.07 11.95
C CYS A 28 8.54 -5.21 11.86
N ARG A 29 8.55 -6.14 12.83
CA ARG A 29 9.44 -7.31 12.79
C ARG A 29 9.17 -8.24 11.63
N LEU A 30 7.91 -8.48 11.28
CA LEU A 30 7.52 -9.38 10.19
C LEU A 30 7.78 -8.79 8.81
N THR A 31 7.60 -7.48 8.65
CA THR A 31 7.69 -6.80 7.35
C THR A 31 9.03 -6.14 7.09
N GLY A 32 9.77 -5.80 8.16
CA GLY A 32 11.00 -5.01 8.09
C GLY A 32 10.74 -3.50 7.98
N ALA A 33 9.49 -3.04 8.11
CA ALA A 33 9.13 -1.63 8.09
C ALA A 33 9.49 -0.92 9.42
N GLU A 34 9.60 0.41 9.37
CA GLU A 34 9.91 1.23 10.54
C GLU A 34 8.70 1.45 11.44
N ALA A 35 7.51 1.52 10.86
CA ALA A 35 6.25 1.74 11.56
C ALA A 35 5.11 0.96 10.93
N ALA A 36 4.06 0.69 11.72
CA ALA A 36 2.88 -0.01 11.27
C ALA A 36 1.60 0.53 11.95
N MET A 37 0.50 0.50 11.21
CA MET A 37 -0.83 0.87 11.70
C MET A 37 -1.85 -0.14 11.19
N VAL A 38 -2.91 -0.37 11.96
CA VAL A 38 -4.01 -1.26 11.59
C VAL A 38 -5.33 -0.50 11.60
N VAL A 39 -6.09 -0.67 10.53
CA VAL A 39 -7.44 -0.11 10.35
C VAL A 39 -8.42 -1.22 9.98
N ASN A 40 -9.70 -0.88 9.76
CA ASN A 40 -10.79 -1.85 9.62
C ASN A 40 -10.62 -2.83 8.44
N ASN A 41 -10.12 -2.34 7.30
CA ASN A 41 -9.88 -3.12 6.08
C ASN A 41 -8.93 -2.38 5.14
N ASN A 42 -8.47 -3.04 4.07
CA ASN A 42 -7.51 -2.43 3.15
C ASN A 42 -8.09 -1.24 2.35
N ALA A 43 -9.38 -1.23 2.06
CA ALA A 43 -10.02 -0.07 1.44
C ALA A 43 -9.92 1.18 2.32
N ALA A 44 -10.15 1.02 3.63
CA ALA A 44 -9.96 2.10 4.61
C ALA A 44 -8.48 2.50 4.73
N ALA A 45 -7.54 1.56 4.62
CA ALA A 45 -6.11 1.85 4.61
C ALA A 45 -5.73 2.73 3.41
N VAL A 46 -6.13 2.34 2.20
CA VAL A 46 -5.88 3.12 0.97
C VAL A 46 -6.53 4.50 1.05
N LEU A 47 -7.79 4.58 1.51
CA LEU A 47 -8.50 5.85 1.70
C LEU A 47 -7.73 6.77 2.67
N LEU A 48 -7.28 6.24 3.80
CA LEU A 48 -6.53 7.00 4.81
C LEU A 48 -5.20 7.51 4.25
N ILE A 49 -4.41 6.64 3.61
CA ILE A 49 -3.11 7.00 3.02
C ILE A 49 -3.29 8.11 1.98
N LEU A 50 -4.20 7.92 1.03
CA LEU A 50 -4.42 8.90 -0.03
C LEU A 50 -4.97 10.22 0.52
N SER A 51 -5.92 10.19 1.45
CA SER A 51 -6.45 11.41 2.08
C SER A 51 -5.39 12.20 2.82
N ALA A 52 -4.49 11.50 3.53
CA ALA A 52 -3.44 12.15 4.32
C ALA A 52 -2.32 12.73 3.45
N LEU A 53 -1.91 12.03 2.40
CA LEU A 53 -0.71 12.36 1.66
C LEU A 53 -0.98 13.08 0.34
N THR A 54 -2.18 12.99 -0.25
CA THR A 54 -2.41 13.40 -1.63
C THR A 54 -3.58 14.35 -1.85
N ALA A 55 -4.28 14.76 -0.79
CA ALA A 55 -5.45 15.65 -0.91
C ALA A 55 -5.12 16.94 -1.69
N GLY A 56 -5.93 17.24 -2.71
CA GLY A 56 -5.78 18.41 -3.56
C GLY A 56 -4.65 18.34 -4.60
N GLY A 57 -3.96 17.20 -4.74
CA GLY A 57 -2.90 17.02 -5.71
C GLY A 57 -3.03 15.79 -6.58
N GLU A 58 -2.11 15.66 -7.55
CA GLU A 58 -2.11 14.56 -8.50
C GLU A 58 -1.46 13.29 -7.92
N VAL A 59 -2.08 12.14 -8.20
CA VAL A 59 -1.52 10.80 -7.96
C VAL A 59 -1.35 10.11 -9.30
N ILE A 60 -0.09 9.80 -9.62
CA ILE A 60 0.25 9.14 -10.87
C ILE A 60 0.19 7.63 -10.68
N THR A 61 -0.59 6.95 -11.52
CA THR A 61 -0.70 5.47 -11.51
C THR A 61 -0.81 4.91 -12.92
N SER A 62 -0.41 3.65 -13.08
CA SER A 62 -0.54 2.94 -14.35
C SER A 62 -2.00 2.68 -14.68
N ARG A 63 -2.39 2.94 -15.93
CA ARG A 63 -3.74 2.59 -16.43
C ARG A 63 -4.04 1.10 -16.32
N GLY A 64 -3.03 0.25 -16.45
CA GLY A 64 -3.16 -1.19 -16.27
C GLY A 64 -3.34 -1.64 -14.81
N GLU A 65 -3.26 -0.72 -13.86
CA GLU A 65 -3.37 -0.98 -12.42
C GLU A 65 -4.64 -0.36 -11.79
N LEU A 66 -5.55 0.17 -12.60
CA LEU A 66 -6.83 0.71 -12.13
C LEU A 66 -7.81 -0.44 -11.87
N VAL A 67 -7.63 -1.08 -10.71
CA VAL A 67 -8.37 -2.28 -10.32
C VAL A 67 -9.77 -1.97 -9.84
N GLU A 68 -10.68 -2.93 -10.03
CA GLU A 68 -11.93 -3.06 -9.29
C GLU A 68 -11.89 -4.38 -8.51
N ILE A 69 -12.04 -4.33 -7.19
CA ILE A 69 -11.95 -5.48 -6.29
C ILE A 69 -13.18 -5.55 -5.38
N GLY A 70 -13.64 -6.77 -5.10
CA GLY A 70 -14.79 -6.99 -4.21
C GLY A 70 -16.07 -6.39 -4.76
N GLY A 71 -16.92 -5.88 -3.88
CA GLY A 71 -18.24 -5.35 -4.23
C GLY A 71 -18.24 -3.90 -4.69
N SER A 72 -17.35 -3.48 -5.58
CA SER A 72 -17.23 -2.13 -6.17
C SER A 72 -16.16 -1.20 -5.58
N PHE A 73 -15.11 -1.74 -4.97
CA PHE A 73 -13.91 -0.94 -4.68
C PHE A 73 -13.18 -0.65 -5.99
N ARG A 74 -13.25 0.58 -6.47
CA ARG A 74 -12.59 1.08 -7.67
C ARG A 74 -11.53 2.09 -7.28
N MET A 75 -10.32 1.90 -7.73
CA MET A 75 -9.22 2.83 -7.42
C MET A 75 -9.52 4.28 -7.82
N PRO A 76 -10.09 4.59 -9.01
CA PRO A 76 -10.47 5.96 -9.37
C PRO A 76 -11.49 6.59 -8.42
N ASP A 77 -12.49 5.81 -7.96
CA ASP A 77 -13.55 6.32 -7.06
C ASP A 77 -12.97 6.63 -5.67
N VAL A 78 -12.04 5.80 -5.20
CA VAL A 78 -11.32 6.04 -3.93
C VAL A 78 -10.48 7.30 -4.00
N MET A 79 -9.74 7.51 -5.09
CA MET A 79 -8.97 8.74 -5.29
C MET A 79 -9.86 9.98 -5.30
N ALA A 80 -10.99 9.93 -6.01
CA ALA A 80 -11.94 11.04 -6.03
C ALA A 80 -12.49 11.33 -4.63
N ALA A 81 -12.82 10.27 -3.85
CA ALA A 81 -13.31 10.41 -2.48
C ALA A 81 -12.26 11.01 -1.52
N CYS A 82 -10.97 10.80 -1.79
CA CYS A 82 -9.85 11.40 -1.03
C CYS A 82 -9.54 12.85 -1.43
N GLY A 83 -10.20 13.40 -2.46
CA GLY A 83 -9.84 14.68 -3.04
C GLY A 83 -8.53 14.67 -3.83
N ALA A 84 -8.00 13.50 -4.17
CA ALA A 84 -6.84 13.33 -5.04
C ALA A 84 -7.25 13.38 -6.51
N VAL A 85 -6.38 13.91 -7.35
CA VAL A 85 -6.57 13.97 -8.80
C VAL A 85 -5.85 12.77 -9.43
N LEU A 86 -6.62 11.87 -10.04
CA LEU A 86 -6.05 10.72 -10.75
C LEU A 86 -5.31 11.19 -12.03
N ARG A 87 -4.03 10.83 -12.13
CA ARG A 87 -3.21 10.99 -13.32
C ARG A 87 -2.80 9.62 -13.88
N GLU A 88 -3.56 9.13 -14.86
CA GLU A 88 -3.28 7.85 -15.49
C GLU A 88 -2.12 7.93 -16.47
N VAL A 89 -1.23 6.94 -16.47
CA VAL A 89 -0.10 6.85 -17.40
C VAL A 89 -0.03 5.49 -18.10
N GLY A 90 0.65 5.48 -19.24
CA GLY A 90 0.78 4.30 -20.08
C GLY A 90 -0.51 3.88 -20.78
N SER A 91 -0.60 2.61 -21.11
CA SER A 91 -1.77 1.97 -21.70
C SER A 91 -2.18 0.75 -20.85
N THR A 92 -3.30 0.12 -21.19
CA THR A 92 -3.84 -1.02 -20.42
C THR A 92 -2.81 -2.13 -20.19
N ASN A 93 -2.00 -2.44 -21.19
CA ASN A 93 -1.07 -3.56 -21.17
C ASN A 93 0.40 -3.15 -21.06
N LYS A 94 0.72 -1.86 -21.23
CA LYS A 94 2.11 -1.39 -21.17
C LYS A 94 2.22 -0.05 -20.48
N THR A 95 3.05 -0.01 -19.45
CA THR A 95 3.45 1.23 -18.78
C THR A 95 4.95 1.18 -18.54
N ARG A 96 5.64 2.24 -18.94
CA ARG A 96 7.08 2.39 -18.80
C ARG A 96 7.41 3.43 -17.75
N LEU A 97 8.62 3.37 -17.21
CA LEU A 97 9.10 4.38 -16.26
C LEU A 97 9.05 5.79 -16.84
N SER A 98 9.31 5.94 -18.15
CA SER A 98 9.21 7.21 -18.86
C SER A 98 7.79 7.79 -18.83
N ASP A 99 6.75 6.97 -18.80
CA ASP A 99 5.37 7.43 -18.75
C ASP A 99 5.10 8.13 -17.41
N TYR A 100 5.60 7.55 -16.31
CA TYR A 100 5.55 8.19 -15.00
C TYR A 100 6.39 9.47 -14.96
N ALA A 101 7.64 9.40 -15.41
CA ALA A 101 8.57 10.54 -15.38
C ALA A 101 8.05 11.76 -16.14
N ASN A 102 7.43 11.53 -17.31
CA ASN A 102 6.88 12.59 -18.15
C ASN A 102 5.56 13.18 -17.61
N ALA A 103 4.86 12.46 -16.74
CA ALA A 103 3.63 12.93 -16.12
C ALA A 103 3.83 13.75 -14.85
N ILE A 104 5.03 13.71 -14.25
CA ILE A 104 5.34 14.47 -13.04
C ILE A 104 5.21 15.97 -13.28
N SER A 105 4.47 16.65 -12.42
CA SER A 105 4.25 18.09 -12.37
C SER A 105 4.44 18.64 -10.96
N GLU A 106 4.34 19.95 -10.78
CA GLU A 106 4.35 20.60 -9.46
C GLU A 106 3.15 20.19 -8.59
N GLN A 107 2.10 19.68 -9.20
CA GLN A 107 0.90 19.19 -8.50
C GLN A 107 1.01 17.74 -8.06
N THR A 108 2.03 17.01 -8.52
CA THR A 108 2.22 15.60 -8.17
C THR A 108 2.52 15.44 -6.68
N ARG A 109 1.73 14.61 -5.98
CA ARG A 109 1.89 14.31 -4.57
C ARG A 109 2.39 12.90 -4.29
N ALA A 110 2.10 11.95 -5.17
CA ALA A 110 2.57 10.57 -5.01
C ALA A 110 2.65 9.84 -6.35
N LEU A 111 3.50 8.82 -6.38
CA LEU A 111 3.48 7.75 -7.37
C LEU A 111 2.80 6.56 -6.74
N LEU A 112 1.72 6.05 -7.34
CA LEU A 112 0.97 4.92 -6.80
C LEU A 112 1.20 3.67 -7.64
N LYS A 113 1.58 2.60 -6.96
CA LYS A 113 1.64 1.24 -7.45
C LYS A 113 0.46 0.45 -6.91
N VAL A 114 -0.26 -0.28 -7.77
CA VAL A 114 -1.34 -1.16 -7.34
C VAL A 114 -1.08 -2.56 -7.87
N HIS A 115 -1.07 -3.54 -6.96
CA HIS A 115 -0.93 -4.94 -7.34
C HIS A 115 -2.25 -5.49 -7.90
N THR A 116 -2.20 -6.04 -9.11
CA THR A 116 -3.38 -6.61 -9.80
C THR A 116 -3.64 -8.04 -9.33
N SER A 117 -4.03 -8.20 -8.05
CA SER A 117 -4.16 -9.50 -7.39
C SER A 117 -5.31 -10.37 -7.92
N ASN A 118 -6.31 -9.78 -8.59
CA ASN A 118 -7.53 -10.46 -9.03
C ASN A 118 -7.66 -10.64 -10.55
N TYR A 119 -6.69 -10.17 -11.33
CA TYR A 119 -6.62 -10.41 -12.78
C TYR A 119 -5.18 -10.38 -13.29
N ARG A 120 -4.98 -10.87 -14.50
CA ARG A 120 -3.70 -10.82 -15.22
C ARG A 120 -3.89 -10.28 -16.63
N ILE A 121 -2.97 -9.46 -17.09
CA ILE A 121 -2.86 -9.07 -18.49
C ILE A 121 -1.75 -9.92 -19.10
N VAL A 122 -2.09 -10.70 -20.12
CA VAL A 122 -1.19 -11.67 -20.75
C VAL A 122 -0.91 -11.25 -22.20
N GLY A 123 0.30 -11.45 -22.66
CA GLY A 123 0.74 -11.14 -24.04
C GLY A 123 1.85 -10.10 -24.05
N PHE A 124 1.73 -9.10 -24.90
CA PHE A 124 2.72 -8.02 -25.02
C PHE A 124 2.54 -6.99 -23.88
N THR A 125 3.02 -7.33 -22.70
CA THR A 125 2.86 -6.53 -21.47
C THR A 125 4.17 -5.94 -20.99
N GLU A 126 4.09 -4.82 -20.28
CA GLU A 126 5.20 -4.19 -19.58
C GLU A 126 4.65 -3.42 -18.36
N SER A 127 5.28 -3.58 -17.22
CA SER A 127 4.92 -2.86 -15.98
C SER A 127 6.16 -2.33 -15.28
N VAL A 128 5.99 -1.27 -14.49
CA VAL A 128 7.10 -0.67 -13.73
C VAL A 128 7.21 -1.36 -12.38
N SER A 129 8.41 -1.77 -12.00
CA SER A 129 8.65 -2.37 -10.68
C SER A 129 8.58 -1.34 -9.56
N PRO A 130 8.23 -1.73 -8.32
CA PRO A 130 8.28 -0.84 -7.16
C PRO A 130 9.65 -0.18 -7.00
N ALA A 131 10.76 -0.93 -7.17
CA ALA A 131 12.12 -0.39 -7.04
C ALA A 131 12.40 0.74 -8.04
N ALA A 132 11.97 0.59 -9.30
CA ALA A 132 12.14 1.65 -10.32
C ALA A 132 11.30 2.90 -10.01
N LEU A 133 10.08 2.73 -9.47
CA LEU A 133 9.26 3.85 -9.01
C LEU A 133 9.88 4.56 -7.82
N VAL A 134 10.45 3.82 -6.87
CA VAL A 134 11.15 4.38 -5.71
C VAL A 134 12.36 5.21 -6.14
N GLU A 135 13.17 4.73 -7.09
CA GLU A 135 14.30 5.49 -7.63
C GLU A 135 13.83 6.80 -8.28
N LEU A 136 12.79 6.73 -9.10
CA LEU A 136 12.18 7.92 -9.71
C LEU A 136 11.62 8.89 -8.65
N GLY A 137 10.85 8.37 -7.68
CA GLY A 137 10.27 9.16 -6.60
C GLY A 137 11.32 9.89 -5.78
N ARG A 138 12.40 9.20 -5.39
CA ARG A 138 13.54 9.79 -4.65
C ARG A 138 14.22 10.90 -5.47
N SER A 139 14.41 10.71 -6.76
CA SER A 139 15.03 11.72 -7.64
C SER A 139 14.19 13.00 -7.77
N ARG A 140 12.92 12.94 -7.43
CA ARG A 140 11.93 14.03 -7.53
C ARG A 140 11.36 14.47 -6.19
N SER A 141 11.78 13.85 -5.08
CA SER A 141 11.21 14.06 -3.73
C SER A 141 9.70 13.82 -3.67
N ILE A 142 9.23 12.79 -4.38
CA ILE A 142 7.83 12.37 -4.45
C ILE A 142 7.71 10.98 -3.79
N PRO A 143 6.82 10.79 -2.79
CA PRO A 143 6.64 9.52 -2.14
C PRO A 143 6.03 8.46 -3.08
N VAL A 144 6.41 7.21 -2.86
CA VAL A 144 5.85 6.03 -3.53
C VAL A 144 4.93 5.31 -2.57
N ILE A 145 3.68 5.15 -2.97
CA ILE A 145 2.65 4.41 -2.25
C ILE A 145 2.39 3.10 -3.00
N GLU A 146 2.25 1.99 -2.28
CA GLU A 146 1.86 0.73 -2.89
C GLU A 146 0.62 0.14 -2.21
N ASP A 147 -0.42 -0.15 -3.00
CA ASP A 147 -1.52 -1.03 -2.59
C ASP A 147 -1.19 -2.45 -3.05
N LEU A 148 -0.63 -3.25 -2.16
CA LEU A 148 -0.33 -4.65 -2.41
C LEU A 148 -1.58 -5.53 -2.34
N GLY A 149 -2.48 -5.21 -1.44
CA GLY A 149 -3.77 -5.87 -1.27
C GLY A 149 -3.70 -7.30 -0.70
N SER A 150 -2.84 -8.15 -1.21
CA SER A 150 -2.81 -9.60 -0.89
C SER A 150 -2.24 -9.93 0.49
N GLY A 151 -1.29 -9.16 1.00
CA GLY A 151 -0.69 -9.36 2.32
C GLY A 151 0.18 -10.61 2.43
N CYS A 152 0.85 -11.00 1.35
CA CYS A 152 1.75 -12.13 1.34
C CYS A 152 3.02 -11.84 2.13
N LEU A 153 3.30 -12.63 3.19
CA LEU A 153 4.52 -12.53 4.00
C LEU A 153 5.52 -13.66 3.75
N VAL A 154 5.15 -14.64 2.93
CA VAL A 154 5.98 -15.85 2.67
C VAL A 154 6.21 -15.94 1.17
N ASP A 155 7.44 -16.24 0.76
CA ASP A 155 7.73 -16.54 -0.64
C ASP A 155 6.95 -17.80 -1.08
N LEU A 156 6.00 -17.61 -2.00
CA LEU A 156 5.16 -18.68 -2.54
C LEU A 156 5.74 -19.31 -3.82
N ALA A 157 6.88 -18.84 -4.31
CA ALA A 157 7.52 -19.40 -5.50
C ALA A 157 7.84 -20.91 -5.37
N PRO A 158 8.27 -21.43 -4.20
CA PRO A 158 8.46 -22.88 -4.01
C PRO A 158 7.15 -23.67 -4.11
N LEU A 159 6.01 -23.03 -3.93
CA LEU A 159 4.67 -23.63 -4.08
C LEU A 159 4.07 -23.43 -5.47
N GLY A 160 4.84 -22.88 -6.42
CA GLY A 160 4.41 -22.65 -7.79
C GLY A 160 3.75 -21.30 -8.07
N LEU A 161 3.58 -20.44 -7.08
CA LEU A 161 3.00 -19.08 -7.19
C LEU A 161 4.13 -18.03 -7.24
N ARG A 162 4.79 -17.96 -8.39
CA ARG A 162 6.02 -17.15 -8.56
C ARG A 162 5.80 -15.65 -8.69
N ASP A 163 4.59 -15.25 -9.07
CA ASP A 163 4.28 -13.85 -9.40
C ASP A 163 3.63 -13.08 -8.24
N GLU A 164 3.51 -13.71 -7.06
CA GLU A 164 2.92 -13.07 -5.89
C GLU A 164 4.01 -12.32 -5.10
N PRO A 165 3.97 -10.97 -5.05
CA PRO A 165 4.95 -10.19 -4.33
C PRO A 165 4.76 -10.32 -2.82
N THR A 166 5.86 -10.28 -2.07
CA THR A 166 5.80 -10.23 -0.60
C THR A 166 5.87 -8.80 -0.09
N VAL A 167 5.25 -8.55 1.06
CA VAL A 167 5.33 -7.26 1.77
C VAL A 167 6.78 -6.86 2.02
N GLN A 168 7.63 -7.83 2.44
CA GLN A 168 9.04 -7.58 2.69
C GLN A 168 9.80 -7.16 1.44
N ALA A 169 9.44 -7.68 0.26
CA ALA A 169 10.07 -7.28 -0.99
C ALA A 169 9.81 -5.80 -1.31
N SER A 170 8.58 -5.34 -1.12
CA SER A 170 8.21 -3.93 -1.33
C SER A 170 8.86 -2.99 -0.30
N VAL A 171 8.87 -3.39 0.99
CA VAL A 171 9.59 -2.64 2.03
C VAL A 171 11.09 -2.55 1.72
N LYS A 172 11.71 -3.66 1.32
CA LYS A 172 13.14 -3.70 0.93
C LYS A 172 13.42 -2.88 -0.33
N ALA A 173 12.46 -2.79 -1.26
CA ALA A 173 12.57 -1.91 -2.42
C ALA A 173 12.54 -0.43 -2.05
N GLY A 174 12.10 -0.10 -0.83
CA GLY A 174 12.07 1.24 -0.28
C GLY A 174 10.79 2.01 -0.59
N VAL A 175 9.68 1.30 -0.79
CA VAL A 175 8.34 1.92 -0.87
C VAL A 175 8.09 2.69 0.43
N ASP A 176 7.63 3.94 0.32
CA ASP A 176 7.48 4.81 1.48
C ASP A 176 6.30 4.41 2.36
N VAL A 177 5.17 4.04 1.74
CA VAL A 177 3.96 3.56 2.43
C VAL A 177 3.34 2.42 1.62
N LEU A 178 3.03 1.34 2.30
CA LEU A 178 2.45 0.13 1.74
C LEU A 178 1.18 -0.26 2.49
N SER A 179 0.13 -0.68 1.79
CA SER A 179 -1.09 -1.22 2.39
C SER A 179 -1.41 -2.63 1.92
N PHE A 180 -2.03 -3.43 2.80
CA PHE A 180 -2.49 -4.77 2.48
C PHE A 180 -3.58 -5.26 3.43
N SER A 181 -4.30 -6.32 3.02
CA SER A 181 -5.38 -6.94 3.80
C SER A 181 -4.85 -7.97 4.79
N GLY A 182 -5.48 -8.05 5.97
CA GLY A 182 -5.17 -9.07 6.97
C GLY A 182 -5.83 -10.43 6.70
N ASP A 183 -6.95 -10.46 6.00
CA ASP A 183 -7.81 -11.64 5.79
C ASP A 183 -7.60 -12.36 4.45
N LYS A 184 -6.51 -12.05 3.75
CA LYS A 184 -6.11 -12.74 2.52
C LYS A 184 -4.92 -13.67 2.80
N LEU A 185 -3.78 -13.48 2.14
CA LEU A 185 -2.61 -14.36 2.29
C LEU A 185 -1.90 -14.24 3.64
N LEU A 186 -2.13 -13.16 4.38
CA LEU A 186 -1.71 -13.10 5.79
C LEU A 186 -2.43 -14.14 6.66
N GLY A 187 -3.67 -14.51 6.32
CA GLY A 187 -4.44 -15.54 7.05
C GLY A 187 -5.01 -15.08 8.38
N GLY A 188 -5.08 -13.77 8.62
CA GLY A 188 -5.63 -13.14 9.83
C GLY A 188 -7.10 -12.73 9.70
N PRO A 189 -7.61 -11.94 10.64
CA PRO A 189 -8.94 -11.32 10.54
C PRO A 189 -8.95 -10.22 9.48
N GLN A 190 -10.16 -9.80 9.07
CA GLN A 190 -10.31 -8.64 8.21
C GLN A 190 -9.69 -7.42 8.90
N ALA A 191 -8.71 -6.85 8.24
CA ALA A 191 -8.01 -5.65 8.65
C ALA A 191 -7.35 -5.00 7.43
N GLY A 192 -7.13 -3.70 7.48
CA GLY A 192 -6.20 -2.99 6.62
C GLY A 192 -4.92 -2.74 7.41
N ILE A 193 -3.81 -3.17 6.87
CA ILE A 193 -2.50 -3.01 7.49
C ILE A 193 -1.72 -2.00 6.65
N ILE A 194 -1.20 -0.97 7.31
CA ILE A 194 -0.35 0.07 6.72
C ILE A 194 1.02 -0.11 7.33
N VAL A 195 2.03 -0.21 6.50
CA VAL A 195 3.45 -0.25 6.94
C VAL A 195 4.29 0.70 6.10
N GLY A 196 5.38 1.19 6.64
CA GLY A 196 6.25 2.11 5.91
C GLY A 196 7.29 2.76 6.80
N LEU A 197 7.72 3.95 6.37
CA LEU A 197 8.60 4.81 7.17
C LEU A 197 7.86 5.32 8.40
N SER A 198 8.58 5.76 9.43
CA SER A 198 8.01 6.26 10.69
C SER A 198 7.06 7.47 10.52
N LEU A 199 7.09 8.10 9.35
CA LEU A 199 6.20 9.21 8.96
C LEU A 199 4.71 8.85 8.86
N ILE A 200 4.34 7.57 8.87
CA ILE A 200 2.93 7.15 8.77
C ILE A 200 2.07 7.55 9.98
N HIS A 201 2.70 8.00 11.07
CA HIS A 201 2.03 8.48 12.29
C HIS A 201 1.86 10.00 12.36
N ILE A 202 2.24 10.73 11.32
CA ILE A 202 2.14 12.20 11.27
C ILE A 202 0.74 12.65 10.84
#